data_d1e3fb62daa805800c41ce1b1d39ffa9
#
_entry.id   d1e3fb62daa805800c41ce1b1d39ffa9
#
_cell.length_a   1.000
_cell.length_b   1.000
_cell.length_c   1.000
_cell.angle_alpha   90.00
_cell.angle_beta   90.00
_cell.angle_gamma   90.00
#
_symmetry.space_group_name_H-M   'P 1'
#
loop_
_entity.id
_entity.type
_entity.pdbx_description
1 polymer ?
#
loop_
_entity_poly.entity_id
_entity_poly.type
_entity_poly.pdbx_seq_one_letter_code
_entity_poly.pdbx_strand_id
1 'polypeptide(L)'
;NPEWQQLAQRTAAQVVPFSRQGLDENGANAKYGQLYFKNERIMAADEIGVPGDQNVENALAAIAVAKIEGVANKHIKQVLQTFSGVKHRIQYVKTLAGRQFYNDSKATDIEATQVALKAFQRPIILIAGGLDRGDDYTRLVADLKPHVKEVIVNGQTAAHMQEAAQTAGVKVVKDSPRVKNSVA
;
A
#
# COMPACT_ATOMS: atom_id res chain seq x y z
N ASN A 1 -3.31 1.86 16.28
CA ASN A 1 -3.05 0.61 16.98
C ASN A 1 -2.93 0.89 18.49
N PRO A 2 -3.81 0.36 19.37
CA PRO A 2 -3.75 0.61 20.81
C PRO A 2 -2.52 -0.01 21.50
N GLU A 3 -1.88 -0.99 20.89
CA GLU A 3 -0.70 -1.68 21.47
C GLU A 3 0.55 -0.79 21.54
N TRP A 4 0.67 0.25 20.68
CA TRP A 4 1.85 1.12 20.70
C TRP A 4 2.03 1.85 22.04
N GLN A 5 0.95 2.20 22.73
CA GLN A 5 1.02 2.87 24.03
C GLN A 5 1.65 1.99 25.10
N GLN A 6 1.35 0.69 25.08
CA GLN A 6 1.97 -0.28 25.99
C GLN A 6 3.47 -0.46 25.69
N LEU A 7 3.83 -0.50 24.40
CA LEU A 7 5.22 -0.58 23.97
C LEU A 7 6.00 0.70 24.33
N ALA A 8 5.37 1.87 24.17
CA ALA A 8 5.95 3.15 24.51
C ALA A 8 6.34 3.26 26.00
N GLN A 9 5.55 2.66 26.90
CA GLN A 9 5.85 2.62 28.32
C GLN A 9 7.03 1.69 28.70
N ARG A 10 7.42 0.80 27.79
CA ARG A 10 8.48 -0.20 28.03
C ARG A 10 9.83 0.19 27.44
N THR A 11 9.94 1.35 26.84
CA THR A 11 11.18 1.83 26.23
C THR A 11 11.71 3.08 26.95
N ALA A 12 13.02 3.19 27.05
CA ALA A 12 13.71 4.41 27.49
C ALA A 12 13.94 5.41 26.32
N ALA A 13 13.62 5.00 25.07
CA ALA A 13 13.77 5.85 23.91
C ALA A 13 12.68 6.93 23.85
N GLN A 14 12.98 8.04 23.20
CA GLN A 14 11.97 9.06 22.89
C GLN A 14 10.94 8.49 21.91
N VAL A 15 9.69 8.46 22.34
CA VAL A 15 8.56 8.02 21.49
C VAL A 15 7.95 9.23 20.80
N VAL A 16 7.88 9.19 19.48
CA VAL A 16 7.23 10.22 18.66
C VAL A 16 6.10 9.57 17.87
N PRO A 17 4.86 9.80 18.25
CA PRO A 17 3.70 9.20 17.59
C PRO A 17 3.46 9.83 16.21
N PHE A 18 2.79 9.06 15.34
CA PHE A 18 2.20 9.61 14.15
C PHE A 18 0.79 9.03 13.93
N SER A 19 -0.13 9.86 13.42
CA SER A 19 -1.51 9.45 13.23
C SER A 19 -2.20 10.25 12.14
N ARG A 20 -2.89 9.56 11.24
CA ARG A 20 -3.78 10.18 10.27
C ARG A 20 -5.08 10.71 10.89
N GLN A 21 -5.42 10.28 12.07
CA GLN A 21 -6.65 10.66 12.77
C GLN A 21 -6.50 11.93 13.64
N GLY A 22 -5.35 12.56 13.65
CA GLY A 22 -5.11 13.81 14.38
C GLY A 22 -5.19 13.68 15.91
N LEU A 23 -4.94 12.49 16.47
CA LEU A 23 -5.16 12.21 17.89
C LEU A 23 -3.99 12.62 18.81
N ASP A 24 -2.81 12.95 18.28
CA ASP A 24 -1.64 13.24 19.10
C ASP A 24 -0.86 14.45 18.57
N GLU A 25 -0.86 15.54 19.34
CA GLU A 25 -0.16 16.77 18.99
C GLU A 25 1.35 16.73 19.32
N ASN A 26 1.86 15.64 19.91
CA ASN A 26 3.27 15.49 20.26
C ASN A 26 4.13 14.90 19.13
N GLY A 27 3.52 14.54 18.02
CA GLY A 27 4.18 13.89 16.89
C GLY A 27 3.74 14.43 15.53
N ALA A 28 3.76 13.56 14.53
CA ALA A 28 3.26 13.89 13.19
C ALA A 28 1.79 13.52 13.06
N ASN A 29 0.96 14.44 12.57
CA ASN A 29 -0.46 14.17 12.44
C ASN A 29 -1.08 14.81 11.18
N ALA A 30 -2.23 14.27 10.76
CA ALA A 30 -3.05 14.85 9.70
C ALA A 30 -4.34 15.42 10.31
N LYS A 31 -4.65 16.69 10.00
CA LYS A 31 -5.84 17.38 10.47
C LYS A 31 -6.36 18.31 9.38
N TYR A 32 -7.65 18.21 9.05
CA TYR A 32 -8.29 19.04 8.02
C TYR A 32 -7.55 19.03 6.67
N GLY A 33 -7.07 17.87 6.21
CA GLY A 33 -6.34 17.75 4.96
C GLY A 33 -4.92 18.31 4.98
N GLN A 34 -4.39 18.67 6.15
CA GLN A 34 -3.05 19.22 6.32
C GLN A 34 -2.19 18.27 7.17
N LEU A 35 -0.89 18.22 6.88
CA LEU A 35 0.10 17.47 7.64
C LEU A 35 0.85 18.39 8.57
N TYR A 36 1.00 17.95 9.81
CA TYR A 36 1.66 18.68 10.89
C TYR A 36 2.74 17.83 11.54
N PHE A 37 3.74 18.49 12.09
CA PHE A 37 4.59 17.93 13.14
C PHE A 37 4.42 18.79 14.38
N LYS A 38 3.91 18.18 15.45
CA LYS A 38 3.40 18.91 16.62
C LYS A 38 2.36 19.93 16.13
N ASN A 39 2.54 21.22 16.44
CA ASN A 39 1.65 22.29 15.99
C ASN A 39 2.16 23.03 14.73
N GLU A 40 3.28 22.58 14.14
CA GLU A 40 3.85 23.19 12.96
C GLU A 40 3.30 22.55 11.69
N ARG A 41 2.65 23.35 10.84
CA ARG A 41 2.15 22.88 9.53
C ARG A 41 3.32 22.61 8.59
N ILE A 42 3.31 21.47 7.94
CA ILE A 42 4.32 21.04 6.95
C ILE A 42 3.81 21.29 5.52
N MET A 43 2.66 20.68 5.15
CA MET A 43 2.08 20.78 3.81
C MET A 43 0.63 20.29 3.78
N ALA A 44 -0.06 20.43 2.65
CA ALA A 44 -1.34 19.78 2.44
C ALA A 44 -1.15 18.30 2.06
N ALA A 45 -2.08 17.45 2.47
CA ALA A 45 -2.00 16.00 2.21
C ALA A 45 -2.18 15.65 0.73
N ASP A 46 -2.93 16.44 -0.02
CA ASP A 46 -3.15 16.29 -1.46
C ASP A 46 -1.94 16.73 -2.31
N GLU A 47 -0.96 17.41 -1.71
CA GLU A 47 0.30 17.76 -2.37
C GLU A 47 1.32 16.60 -2.37
N ILE A 48 1.03 15.45 -1.70
CA ILE A 48 1.92 14.28 -1.72
C ILE A 48 1.94 13.68 -3.12
N GLY A 49 3.14 13.43 -3.67
CA GLY A 49 3.31 12.90 -5.03
C GLY A 49 2.77 11.48 -5.25
N VAL A 50 2.53 10.72 -4.19
CA VAL A 50 1.91 9.38 -4.22
C VAL A 50 0.57 9.41 -3.49
N PRO A 51 -0.56 9.16 -4.17
CA PRO A 51 -1.88 9.23 -3.57
C PRO A 51 -2.17 8.04 -2.66
N GLY A 52 -3.19 8.20 -1.81
CA GLY A 52 -3.74 7.12 -0.97
C GLY A 52 -3.46 7.31 0.52
N ASP A 53 -4.41 6.88 1.31
CA ASP A 53 -4.41 7.04 2.77
C ASP A 53 -3.19 6.41 3.46
N GLN A 54 -2.76 5.23 2.99
CA GLN A 54 -1.55 4.57 3.47
C GLN A 54 -0.29 5.38 3.18
N ASN A 55 -0.27 6.16 2.09
CA ASN A 55 0.88 7.02 1.77
C ASN A 55 0.88 8.29 2.62
N VAL A 56 -0.27 8.77 3.07
CA VAL A 56 -0.35 9.82 4.10
C VAL A 56 0.27 9.32 5.41
N GLU A 57 -0.03 8.09 5.84
CA GLU A 57 0.59 7.50 7.04
C GLU A 57 2.10 7.36 6.90
N ASN A 58 2.57 6.86 5.74
CA ASN A 58 4.00 6.77 5.44
C ASN A 58 4.67 8.15 5.44
N ALA A 59 4.02 9.16 4.88
CA ALA A 59 4.52 10.53 4.89
C ALA A 59 4.62 11.10 6.32
N LEU A 60 3.62 10.84 7.17
CA LEU A 60 3.66 11.26 8.60
C LEU A 60 4.81 10.60 9.35
N ALA A 61 5.07 9.31 9.13
CA ALA A 61 6.22 8.63 9.72
C ALA A 61 7.55 9.26 9.24
N ALA A 62 7.67 9.53 7.94
CA ALA A 62 8.84 10.17 7.37
C ALA A 62 9.03 11.62 7.90
N ILE A 63 7.94 12.39 8.03
CA ILE A 63 7.95 13.73 8.64
C ILE A 63 8.47 13.65 10.07
N ALA A 64 7.97 12.69 10.87
CA ALA A 64 8.39 12.54 12.27
C ALA A 64 9.91 12.34 12.36
N VAL A 65 10.47 11.42 11.59
CA VAL A 65 11.92 11.16 11.57
C VAL A 65 12.68 12.40 11.07
N ALA A 66 12.28 13.00 9.95
CA ALA A 66 12.96 14.15 9.37
C ALA A 66 12.97 15.36 10.32
N LYS A 67 11.89 15.60 11.07
CA LYS A 67 11.79 16.68 12.04
C LYS A 67 12.66 16.44 13.29
N ILE A 68 12.79 15.19 13.72
CA ILE A 68 13.71 14.81 14.81
C ILE A 68 15.16 15.09 14.39
N GLU A 69 15.50 14.77 13.15
CA GLU A 69 16.82 15.01 12.56
C GLU A 69 17.05 16.48 12.15
N GLY A 70 16.13 17.39 12.46
CA GLY A 70 16.29 18.82 12.22
C GLY A 70 16.14 19.26 10.75
N VAL A 71 15.53 18.43 9.89
CA VAL A 71 15.32 18.77 8.48
C VAL A 71 14.29 19.89 8.37
N ALA A 72 14.60 20.93 7.58
CA ALA A 72 13.70 22.06 7.37
C ALA A 72 12.48 21.67 6.53
N ASN A 73 11.32 22.24 6.84
CA ASN A 73 10.04 21.93 6.19
C ASN A 73 10.08 22.06 4.67
N LYS A 74 10.81 23.02 4.12
CA LYS A 74 10.95 23.19 2.67
C LYS A 74 11.51 21.95 1.99
N HIS A 75 12.46 21.26 2.61
CA HIS A 75 13.06 20.04 2.06
C HIS A 75 12.13 18.85 2.23
N ILE A 76 11.47 18.74 3.38
CA ILE A 76 10.44 17.70 3.63
C ILE A 76 9.33 17.82 2.58
N LYS A 77 8.78 19.02 2.41
CA LYS A 77 7.74 19.29 1.41
C LYS A 77 8.21 18.94 -0.02
N GLN A 78 9.39 19.40 -0.41
CA GLN A 78 9.95 19.13 -1.73
C GLN A 78 10.05 17.63 -2.01
N VAL A 79 10.59 16.86 -1.06
CA VAL A 79 10.75 15.40 -1.22
C VAL A 79 9.38 14.72 -1.32
N LEU A 80 8.43 15.04 -0.44
CA LEU A 80 7.11 14.44 -0.45
C LEU A 80 6.31 14.77 -1.71
N GLN A 81 6.48 15.95 -2.30
CA GLN A 81 5.84 16.35 -3.56
C GLN A 81 6.45 15.64 -4.78
N THR A 82 7.76 15.40 -4.78
CA THR A 82 8.48 14.84 -5.93
C THR A 82 8.64 13.32 -5.85
N PHE A 83 8.36 12.72 -4.71
CA PHE A 83 8.45 11.27 -4.53
C PHE A 83 7.38 10.56 -5.35
N SER A 84 7.81 9.75 -6.32
CA SER A 84 6.94 9.03 -7.27
C SER A 84 6.62 7.59 -6.86
N GLY A 85 6.91 7.23 -5.62
CA GLY A 85 6.68 5.88 -5.10
C GLY A 85 7.92 4.97 -5.16
N VAL A 86 7.76 3.76 -4.64
CA VAL A 86 8.78 2.72 -4.65
C VAL A 86 8.54 1.79 -5.83
N LYS A 87 9.61 1.41 -6.53
CA LYS A 87 9.51 0.39 -7.59
C LYS A 87 8.79 -0.87 -7.08
N HIS A 88 7.93 -1.42 -7.93
CA HIS A 88 7.15 -2.63 -7.66
C HIS A 88 6.09 -2.50 -6.55
N ARG A 89 5.71 -1.27 -6.14
CA ARG A 89 4.60 -1.01 -5.22
C ARG A 89 3.53 -0.16 -5.91
N ILE A 90 2.47 -0.81 -6.39
CA ILE A 90 1.40 -0.23 -7.22
C ILE A 90 1.99 0.66 -8.32
N GLN A 91 3.13 0.25 -8.85
CA GLN A 91 3.89 1.01 -9.83
C GLN A 91 3.17 1.01 -11.17
N TYR A 92 2.78 2.17 -11.68
CA TYR A 92 2.32 2.29 -13.05
C TYR A 92 3.44 1.89 -14.03
N VAL A 93 3.13 1.00 -14.96
CA VAL A 93 4.09 0.52 -15.96
C VAL A 93 3.81 1.17 -17.31
N LYS A 94 2.58 0.98 -17.85
CA LYS A 94 2.17 1.55 -19.13
C LYS A 94 0.68 1.42 -19.37
N THR A 95 0.19 2.13 -20.37
CA THR A 95 -1.13 1.89 -20.97
C THR A 95 -0.96 1.20 -22.33
N LEU A 96 -1.67 0.09 -22.54
CA LEU A 96 -1.70 -0.64 -23.79
C LEU A 96 -3.15 -0.97 -24.16
N ALA A 97 -3.58 -0.63 -25.36
CA ALA A 97 -4.95 -0.85 -25.86
C ALA A 97 -6.04 -0.38 -24.84
N GLY A 98 -5.85 0.81 -24.25
CA GLY A 98 -6.78 1.41 -23.29
C GLY A 98 -6.76 0.77 -21.89
N ARG A 99 -5.89 -0.21 -21.61
CA ARG A 99 -5.73 -0.86 -20.33
C ARG A 99 -4.46 -0.38 -19.65
N GLN A 100 -4.57 -0.01 -18.38
CA GLN A 100 -3.43 0.39 -17.54
C GLN A 100 -2.83 -0.83 -16.87
N PHE A 101 -1.51 -0.94 -16.90
CA PHE A 101 -0.74 -2.00 -16.26
C PHE A 101 0.01 -1.44 -15.05
N TYR A 102 -0.09 -2.16 -13.94
CA TYR A 102 0.59 -1.83 -12.69
C TYR A 102 1.39 -3.03 -12.20
N ASN A 103 2.55 -2.76 -11.64
CA ASN A 103 3.40 -3.76 -11.00
C ASN A 103 3.36 -3.56 -9.48
N ASP A 104 2.88 -4.56 -8.77
CA ASP A 104 2.83 -4.60 -7.32
C ASP A 104 3.47 -5.87 -6.75
N SER A 105 4.57 -6.32 -7.37
CA SER A 105 5.29 -7.53 -6.92
C SER A 105 5.90 -7.41 -5.51
N LYS A 106 5.81 -6.24 -4.89
CA LYS A 106 6.08 -6.00 -3.47
C LYS A 106 4.93 -6.44 -2.55
N ALA A 107 3.72 -6.66 -3.06
CA ALA A 107 2.62 -7.24 -2.31
C ALA A 107 2.88 -8.74 -2.11
N THR A 108 3.64 -9.08 -1.09
CA THR A 108 4.10 -10.45 -0.80
C THR A 108 3.31 -11.13 0.31
N ASP A 109 2.24 -10.52 0.77
CA ASP A 109 1.29 -11.01 1.76
C ASP A 109 -0.16 -10.62 1.42
N ILE A 110 -1.10 -11.18 2.16
CA ILE A 110 -2.54 -10.98 1.93
C ILE A 110 -2.95 -9.51 2.16
N GLU A 111 -2.45 -8.90 3.22
CA GLU A 111 -2.78 -7.51 3.59
C GLU A 111 -2.34 -6.52 2.52
N ALA A 112 -1.13 -6.67 1.99
CA ALA A 112 -0.64 -5.83 0.90
C ALA A 112 -1.49 -6.00 -0.37
N THR A 113 -1.89 -7.23 -0.70
CA THR A 113 -2.78 -7.51 -1.82
C THR A 113 -4.14 -6.84 -1.63
N GLN A 114 -4.73 -6.91 -0.44
CA GLN A 114 -6.00 -6.24 -0.12
C GLN A 114 -5.91 -4.71 -0.29
N VAL A 115 -4.81 -4.10 0.15
CA VAL A 115 -4.56 -2.66 -0.06
C VAL A 115 -4.49 -2.33 -1.54
N ALA A 116 -3.78 -3.15 -2.33
CA ALA A 116 -3.67 -2.95 -3.78
C ALA A 116 -5.03 -3.05 -4.47
N LEU A 117 -5.86 -4.04 -4.12
CA LEU A 117 -7.20 -4.19 -4.70
C LEU A 117 -8.08 -2.96 -4.45
N LYS A 118 -8.03 -2.39 -3.26
CA LYS A 118 -8.80 -1.20 -2.84
C LYS A 118 -8.29 0.11 -3.43
N ALA A 119 -7.07 0.13 -3.97
CA ALA A 119 -6.48 1.34 -4.57
C ALA A 119 -7.11 1.74 -5.91
N PHE A 120 -7.87 0.84 -6.55
CA PHE A 120 -8.44 1.07 -7.87
C PHE A 120 -9.96 1.21 -7.84
N GLN A 121 -10.49 2.21 -8.56
CA GLN A 121 -11.93 2.44 -8.73
C GLN A 121 -12.52 1.66 -9.93
N ARG A 122 -11.69 1.04 -10.75
CA ARG A 122 -12.08 0.29 -11.95
C ARG A 122 -11.86 -1.20 -11.76
N PRO A 123 -12.62 -2.07 -12.46
CA PRO A 123 -12.41 -3.51 -12.39
C PRO A 123 -10.97 -3.91 -12.75
N ILE A 124 -10.39 -4.81 -11.97
CA ILE A 124 -9.02 -5.28 -12.07
C ILE A 124 -9.00 -6.65 -12.77
N ILE A 125 -8.00 -6.87 -13.62
CA ILE A 125 -7.53 -8.22 -13.98
C ILE A 125 -6.30 -8.46 -13.10
N LEU A 126 -6.43 -9.35 -12.13
CA LEU A 126 -5.38 -9.66 -11.17
C LEU A 126 -4.50 -10.79 -11.69
N ILE A 127 -3.19 -10.54 -11.81
CA ILE A 127 -2.19 -11.58 -12.05
C ILE A 127 -1.55 -11.86 -10.69
N ALA A 128 -1.79 -13.04 -10.14
CA ALA A 128 -1.34 -13.38 -8.79
C ALA A 128 -0.76 -14.79 -8.72
N GLY A 129 0.15 -14.95 -7.75
CA GLY A 129 0.83 -16.20 -7.48
C GLY A 129 2.29 -15.97 -7.10
N GLY A 130 3.01 -17.05 -6.84
CA GLY A 130 4.39 -16.96 -6.43
C GLY A 130 4.78 -18.13 -5.52
N LEU A 131 5.77 -17.88 -4.65
CA LEU A 131 6.21 -18.78 -3.62
C LEU A 131 5.15 -18.89 -2.51
N ASP A 132 4.84 -20.10 -2.08
CA ASP A 132 3.95 -20.33 -0.95
C ASP A 132 4.67 -20.00 0.37
N ARG A 133 4.03 -19.13 1.17
CA ARG A 133 4.52 -18.71 2.49
C ARG A 133 3.58 -19.15 3.62
N GLY A 134 2.57 -19.97 3.31
CA GLY A 134 1.58 -20.43 4.28
C GLY A 134 0.50 -19.38 4.61
N ASP A 135 0.26 -18.42 3.72
CA ASP A 135 -0.78 -17.43 3.88
C ASP A 135 -2.19 -18.03 3.80
N ASP A 136 -3.14 -17.44 4.54
CA ASP A 136 -4.55 -17.81 4.47
C ASP A 136 -5.27 -17.02 3.35
N TYR A 137 -5.39 -17.60 2.18
CA TYR A 137 -6.02 -17.01 1.01
C TYR A 137 -7.54 -16.82 1.15
N THR A 138 -8.19 -17.46 2.12
CA THR A 138 -9.63 -17.26 2.38
C THR A 138 -9.93 -15.82 2.74
N ARG A 139 -8.97 -15.09 3.32
CA ARG A 139 -9.06 -13.68 3.68
C ARG A 139 -9.20 -12.74 2.47
N LEU A 140 -8.85 -13.19 1.26
CA LEU A 140 -9.04 -12.41 0.02
C LEU A 140 -10.45 -12.48 -0.54
N VAL A 141 -11.22 -13.50 -0.19
CA VAL A 141 -12.55 -13.77 -0.82
C VAL A 141 -13.47 -12.56 -0.80
N ALA A 142 -13.55 -11.86 0.32
CA ALA A 142 -14.40 -10.67 0.46
C ALA A 142 -13.95 -9.48 -0.40
N ASP A 143 -12.64 -9.33 -0.64
CA ASP A 143 -12.07 -8.22 -1.40
C ASP A 143 -11.96 -8.52 -2.90
N LEU A 144 -11.96 -9.80 -3.32
CA LEU A 144 -11.87 -10.16 -4.73
C LEU A 144 -13.12 -9.76 -5.51
N LYS A 145 -14.30 -10.14 -5.03
CA LYS A 145 -15.57 -9.95 -5.77
C LYS A 145 -15.86 -8.49 -6.15
N PRO A 146 -15.72 -7.50 -5.28
CA PRO A 146 -16.04 -6.11 -5.63
C PRO A 146 -15.02 -5.44 -6.55
N HIS A 147 -13.77 -5.93 -6.59
CA HIS A 147 -12.67 -5.26 -7.27
C HIS A 147 -12.16 -6.02 -8.50
N VAL A 148 -12.23 -7.35 -8.50
CA VAL A 148 -11.56 -8.20 -9.48
C VAL A 148 -12.56 -8.81 -10.45
N LYS A 149 -12.37 -8.54 -11.75
CA LYS A 149 -13.15 -9.16 -12.84
C LYS A 149 -12.65 -10.56 -13.19
N GLU A 150 -11.33 -10.75 -13.15
CA GLU A 150 -10.69 -11.98 -13.59
C GLU A 150 -9.35 -12.15 -12.87
N VAL A 151 -9.01 -13.38 -12.48
CA VAL A 151 -7.71 -13.73 -11.89
C VAL A 151 -6.94 -14.64 -12.83
N ILE A 152 -5.69 -14.29 -13.09
CA ILE A 152 -4.71 -15.12 -13.79
C ILE A 152 -3.76 -15.67 -12.73
N VAL A 153 -3.74 -16.97 -12.54
CA VAL A 153 -2.96 -17.61 -11.46
C VAL A 153 -1.68 -18.27 -12.00
N ASN A 154 -0.59 -18.13 -11.22
CA ASN A 154 0.70 -18.76 -11.53
C ASN A 154 1.46 -19.19 -10.26
N GLY A 155 2.55 -19.95 -10.43
CA GLY A 155 3.45 -20.33 -9.34
C GLY A 155 2.85 -21.34 -8.36
N GLN A 156 3.51 -21.50 -7.20
CA GLN A 156 3.16 -22.50 -6.19
C GLN A 156 1.78 -22.24 -5.55
N THR A 157 1.41 -20.98 -5.38
CA THR A 157 0.16 -20.58 -4.73
C THR A 157 -1.03 -20.55 -5.70
N ALA A 158 -0.85 -20.97 -6.96
CA ALA A 158 -1.90 -20.94 -7.98
C ALA A 158 -3.20 -21.65 -7.56
N ALA A 159 -3.08 -22.80 -6.89
CA ALA A 159 -4.25 -23.56 -6.43
C ALA A 159 -5.02 -22.81 -5.34
N HIS A 160 -4.36 -22.26 -4.34
CA HIS A 160 -4.96 -21.50 -3.24
C HIS A 160 -5.66 -20.22 -3.76
N MET A 161 -5.00 -19.48 -4.67
CA MET A 161 -5.58 -18.31 -5.29
C MET A 161 -6.78 -18.64 -6.19
N GLN A 162 -6.72 -19.77 -6.91
CA GLN A 162 -7.83 -20.27 -7.70
C GLN A 162 -9.05 -20.58 -6.82
N GLU A 163 -8.85 -21.29 -5.71
CA GLU A 163 -9.92 -21.62 -4.76
C GLU A 163 -10.57 -20.38 -4.16
N ALA A 164 -9.77 -19.42 -3.70
CA ALA A 164 -10.27 -18.14 -3.19
C ALA A 164 -11.09 -17.37 -4.24
N ALA A 165 -10.59 -17.31 -5.48
CA ALA A 165 -11.29 -16.62 -6.57
C ALA A 165 -12.60 -17.32 -6.95
N GLN A 166 -12.64 -18.66 -7.01
CA GLN A 166 -13.84 -19.44 -7.27
C GLN A 166 -14.87 -19.26 -6.16
N THR A 167 -14.46 -19.29 -4.90
CA THR A 167 -15.32 -19.01 -3.73
C THR A 167 -15.90 -17.61 -3.79
N ALA A 168 -15.13 -16.62 -4.26
CA ALA A 168 -15.60 -15.26 -4.50
C ALA A 168 -16.52 -15.11 -5.73
N GLY A 169 -16.66 -16.14 -6.56
CA GLY A 169 -17.40 -16.09 -7.83
C GLY A 169 -16.69 -15.28 -8.92
N VAL A 170 -15.35 -15.19 -8.85
CA VAL A 170 -14.51 -14.49 -9.81
C VAL A 170 -13.98 -15.48 -10.85
N LYS A 171 -13.98 -15.07 -12.13
CA LYS A 171 -13.45 -15.89 -13.22
C LYS A 171 -11.95 -16.14 -13.04
N VAL A 172 -11.53 -17.38 -13.19
CA VAL A 172 -10.14 -17.80 -13.13
C VAL A 172 -9.65 -18.21 -14.50
N VAL A 173 -8.47 -17.71 -14.88
CA VAL A 173 -7.71 -18.18 -16.03
C VAL A 173 -6.45 -18.86 -15.51
N LYS A 174 -6.30 -20.14 -15.86
CA LYS A 174 -5.07 -20.87 -15.55
C LYS A 174 -3.93 -20.38 -16.44
N ASP A 175 -2.72 -20.42 -15.88
CA ASP A 175 -1.47 -20.02 -16.51
C ASP A 175 -1.41 -20.40 -17.99
N SER A 176 -1.24 -19.39 -18.84
CA SER A 176 -0.89 -19.63 -20.24
C SER A 176 0.63 -19.84 -20.30
N PRO A 177 1.13 -20.90 -20.98
CA PRO A 177 2.58 -21.13 -21.14
C PRO A 177 3.36 -19.94 -21.68
N ARG A 178 2.67 -18.93 -22.21
CA ARG A 178 3.24 -17.68 -22.73
C ARG A 178 3.67 -16.67 -21.67
N VAL A 179 3.24 -16.82 -20.41
CA VAL A 179 3.66 -15.90 -19.32
C VAL A 179 5.09 -16.19 -18.85
N LYS A 180 5.58 -17.42 -19.08
CA LYS A 180 6.95 -17.82 -18.68
C LYS A 180 8.07 -17.02 -19.37
N ASN A 181 7.80 -16.37 -20.49
CA ASN A 181 8.81 -15.66 -21.29
C ASN A 181 8.69 -14.13 -21.23
N SER A 182 7.85 -13.57 -20.36
CA SER A 182 7.60 -12.13 -20.31
C SER A 182 8.23 -11.40 -19.12
N VAL A 183 9.02 -12.11 -18.31
CA VAL A 183 9.73 -11.54 -17.16
C VAL A 183 11.20 -11.97 -17.25
N ALA A 184 11.91 -11.37 -18.17
CA ALA A 184 13.36 -11.29 -18.20
C ALA A 184 13.77 -9.84 -18.21
#